data_b071e0f209acbc5251deacdc8496b44f
#
_entry.id   b071e0f209acbc5251deacdc8496b44f
#
_cell.length_a   1.000
_cell.length_b   1.000
_cell.length_c   1.000
_cell.angle_alpha   90.00
_cell.angle_beta   90.00
_cell.angle_gamma   90.00
#
_symmetry.space_group_name_H-M   'P 1'
#
loop_
_entity.id
_entity.type
_entity.pdbx_description
1 polymer ?
#
loop_
_entity_poly.entity_id
_entity_poly.type
_entity_poly.pdbx_seq_one_letter_code
_entity_poly.pdbx_strand_id
1 'polypeptide(L)'
;MEGITKLDLKDVEIAGRHGFRIKLLGRCLRLEGNRRTAYVAPHLIPMDNPISDVNDVFNAVVVRGNATGEVMFYGKGAGELPTASACVADVMECVQENRFRPEISWSADEGGFVSPLELKGRWYFRIDAPAEQVQPLAGKAAMLEEGRDTVLITEPITGQEAEALEKKLPVLARLRVLD
;
A
#
# COMPACT_ATOMS: atom_id res chain seq x y z
N MET A 1 -3.08 -10.19 -3.59
CA MET A 1 -3.46 -9.58 -2.31
C MET A 1 -2.49 -10.08 -1.25
N GLU A 2 -1.88 -9.16 -0.53
CA GLU A 2 -0.97 -9.49 0.58
C GLU A 2 -1.71 -9.17 1.89
N GLY A 3 -1.76 -10.15 2.81
CA GLY A 3 -2.48 -10.00 4.09
C GLY A 3 -1.61 -9.42 5.20
N ILE A 4 -2.24 -9.16 6.36
CA ILE A 4 -1.58 -8.60 7.55
C ILE A 4 -1.27 -9.66 8.62
N THR A 5 -1.51 -10.93 8.35
CA THR A 5 -1.41 -12.01 9.34
C THR A 5 0.01 -12.29 9.85
N LYS A 6 1.02 -11.84 9.10
CA LYS A 6 2.44 -11.96 9.49
C LYS A 6 2.97 -10.72 10.24
N LEU A 7 2.14 -9.68 10.40
CA LEU A 7 2.52 -8.49 11.16
C LEU A 7 2.30 -8.71 12.65
N ASP A 8 3.23 -8.24 13.45
CA ASP A 8 3.06 -8.19 14.90
C ASP A 8 3.30 -6.77 15.44
N LEU A 9 3.07 -6.58 16.74
CA LEU A 9 3.25 -5.30 17.40
C LEU A 9 4.68 -4.77 17.27
N LYS A 10 5.67 -5.67 17.23
CA LYS A 10 7.08 -5.31 17.07
C LYS A 10 7.33 -4.55 15.76
N ASP A 11 6.67 -4.95 14.66
CA ASP A 11 6.80 -4.26 13.39
C ASP A 11 6.23 -2.83 13.47
N VAL A 12 5.11 -2.65 14.18
CA VAL A 12 4.49 -1.33 14.39
C VAL A 12 5.40 -0.42 15.22
N GLU A 13 6.00 -0.95 16.28
CA GLU A 13 6.92 -0.22 17.15
C GLU A 13 8.20 0.19 16.40
N ILE A 14 8.78 -0.72 15.61
CA ILE A 14 9.96 -0.43 14.78
C ILE A 14 9.62 0.64 13.76
N ALA A 15 8.51 0.48 13.03
CA ALA A 15 8.05 1.49 12.08
C ALA A 15 7.94 2.88 12.73
N GLY A 16 7.30 2.95 13.91
CA GLY A 16 7.14 4.21 14.66
C GLY A 16 8.47 4.86 15.06
N ARG A 17 9.44 4.07 15.54
CA ARG A 17 10.79 4.58 15.89
C ARG A 17 11.54 5.18 14.70
N HIS A 18 11.29 4.66 13.51
CA HIS A 18 11.98 5.09 12.28
C HIS A 18 11.15 6.05 11.41
N GLY A 19 10.12 6.68 11.97
CA GLY A 19 9.33 7.71 11.28
C GLY A 19 8.33 7.17 10.26
N PHE A 20 7.85 5.94 10.46
CA PHE A 20 6.86 5.31 9.60
C PHE A 20 5.60 4.89 10.36
N ARG A 21 4.52 4.71 9.62
CA ARG A 21 3.30 4.01 10.06
C ARG A 21 2.95 2.88 9.10
N ILE A 22 2.32 1.83 9.62
CA ILE A 22 1.84 0.72 8.80
C ILE A 22 0.36 0.93 8.50
N LYS A 23 0.00 0.96 7.20
CA LYS A 23 -1.38 1.04 6.73
C LYS A 23 -1.65 0.00 5.65
N LEU A 24 -2.87 -0.54 5.62
CA LEU A 24 -3.33 -1.39 4.54
C LEU A 24 -3.84 -0.50 3.41
N LEU A 25 -3.22 -0.58 2.24
CA LEU A 25 -3.59 0.20 1.07
C LEU A 25 -4.10 -0.67 -0.06
N GLY A 26 -5.21 -0.26 -0.68
CA GLY A 26 -5.58 -0.65 -2.04
C GLY A 26 -4.96 0.34 -3.02
N ARG A 27 -4.18 -0.15 -3.98
CA ARG A 27 -3.53 0.70 -4.98
C ARG A 27 -3.90 0.25 -6.39
N CYS A 28 -4.26 1.23 -7.23
CA CYS A 28 -4.42 1.08 -8.67
C CYS A 28 -3.42 1.98 -9.36
N LEU A 29 -2.59 1.43 -10.22
CA LEU A 29 -1.52 2.16 -10.91
C LEU A 29 -1.69 1.99 -12.42
N ARG A 30 -1.60 3.12 -13.14
CA ARG A 30 -1.43 3.14 -14.58
C ARG A 30 0.06 3.25 -14.88
N LEU A 31 0.56 2.31 -15.66
CA LEU A 31 1.97 2.20 -16.04
C LEU A 31 2.14 2.61 -17.51
N GLU A 32 3.39 2.74 -17.95
CA GLU A 32 3.71 2.99 -19.34
C GLU A 32 3.15 1.91 -20.28
N GLY A 33 2.87 2.28 -21.53
CA GLY A 33 2.35 1.35 -22.53
C GLY A 33 0.93 0.85 -22.26
N ASN A 34 0.09 1.67 -21.60
CA ASN A 34 -1.29 1.32 -21.20
C ASN A 34 -1.43 0.11 -20.27
N ARG A 35 -0.33 -0.33 -19.65
CA ARG A 35 -0.34 -1.39 -18.64
C ARG A 35 -0.95 -0.86 -17.34
N ARG A 36 -1.54 -1.75 -16.56
CA ARG A 36 -2.22 -1.42 -15.32
C ARG A 36 -1.92 -2.51 -14.29
N THR A 37 -1.95 -2.14 -13.02
CA THR A 37 -1.93 -3.10 -11.93
C THR A 37 -2.79 -2.61 -10.78
N ALA A 38 -3.36 -3.55 -10.05
CA ALA A 38 -4.13 -3.26 -8.84
C ALA A 38 -3.82 -4.31 -7.78
N TYR A 39 -3.68 -3.88 -6.54
CA TYR A 39 -3.39 -4.79 -5.43
C TYR A 39 -3.80 -4.18 -4.10
N VAL A 40 -3.93 -5.03 -3.11
CA VAL A 40 -4.09 -4.65 -1.70
C VAL A 40 -2.93 -5.25 -0.92
N ALA A 41 -2.22 -4.42 -0.16
CA ALA A 41 -1.09 -4.84 0.66
C ALA A 41 -0.86 -3.88 1.84
N PRO A 42 -0.27 -4.35 2.94
CA PRO A 42 0.24 -3.47 3.98
C PRO A 42 1.47 -2.71 3.48
N HIS A 43 1.52 -1.43 3.81
CA HIS A 43 2.61 -0.53 3.44
C HIS A 43 3.21 0.15 4.66
N LEU A 44 4.51 0.31 4.63
CA LEU A 44 5.25 1.23 5.48
C LEU A 44 5.15 2.62 4.87
N ILE A 45 4.54 3.57 5.58
CA ILE A 45 4.24 4.92 5.09
C ILE A 45 5.02 5.93 5.90
N PRO A 46 5.80 6.83 5.28
CA PRO A 46 6.46 7.91 6.00
C PRO A 46 5.45 8.77 6.77
N MET A 47 5.81 9.21 7.99
CA MET A 47 4.89 9.98 8.85
C MET A 47 4.57 11.37 8.29
N ASP A 48 5.39 11.91 7.39
CA ASP A 48 5.13 13.17 6.69
C ASP A 48 4.12 13.03 5.54
N ASN A 49 3.78 11.81 5.16
CA ASN A 49 2.73 11.57 4.15
C ASN A 49 1.34 11.68 4.79
N PRO A 50 0.43 12.53 4.27
CA PRO A 50 -0.89 12.78 4.86
C PRO A 50 -1.74 11.51 5.10
N ILE A 51 -1.56 10.46 4.29
CA ILE A 51 -2.32 9.22 4.43
C ILE A 51 -1.92 8.44 5.71
N SER A 52 -0.75 8.73 6.29
CA SER A 52 -0.28 8.10 7.52
C SER A 52 -1.19 8.41 8.71
N ASP A 53 -1.83 9.58 8.72
CA ASP A 53 -2.68 10.07 9.81
C ASP A 53 -4.18 9.70 9.65
N VAL A 54 -4.52 8.91 8.65
CA VAL A 54 -5.88 8.38 8.50
C VAL A 54 -6.09 7.24 9.49
N ASN A 55 -6.88 7.48 10.55
CA ASN A 55 -7.07 6.54 11.66
C ASN A 55 -8.56 6.29 11.94
N ASP A 56 -8.85 5.26 12.71
CA ASP A 56 -10.17 4.91 13.27
C ASP A 56 -11.25 4.75 12.18
N VAL A 57 -12.33 5.53 12.30
CA VAL A 57 -13.49 5.48 11.37
C VAL A 57 -13.27 6.27 10.08
N PHE A 58 -12.11 6.95 9.96
CA PHE A 58 -11.80 7.73 8.78
C PHE A 58 -11.20 6.87 7.66
N ASN A 59 -11.55 7.24 6.43
CA ASN A 59 -11.00 6.68 5.21
C ASN A 59 -10.44 7.80 4.34
N ALA A 60 -9.49 7.46 3.50
CA ALA A 60 -8.98 8.38 2.49
C ALA A 60 -8.85 7.69 1.14
N VAL A 61 -9.09 8.46 0.09
CA VAL A 61 -8.77 8.08 -1.29
C VAL A 61 -7.83 9.14 -1.85
N VAL A 62 -6.65 8.71 -2.27
CA VAL A 62 -5.65 9.58 -2.89
C VAL A 62 -5.66 9.31 -4.39
N VAL A 63 -5.83 10.37 -5.17
CA VAL A 63 -5.79 10.34 -6.63
C VAL A 63 -4.65 11.21 -7.12
N ARG A 64 -3.72 10.62 -7.87
CA ARG A 64 -2.65 11.37 -8.52
C ARG A 64 -2.98 11.59 -9.99
N GLY A 65 -3.33 12.82 -10.33
CA GLY A 65 -3.62 13.24 -11.69
C GLY A 65 -2.43 13.94 -12.37
N ASN A 66 -2.41 13.91 -13.69
CA ASN A 66 -1.36 14.56 -14.48
C ASN A 66 -1.43 16.10 -14.47
N ALA A 67 -2.62 16.67 -14.28
CA ALA A 67 -2.84 18.10 -14.26
C ALA A 67 -3.05 18.67 -12.85
N THR A 68 -3.74 17.93 -11.99
CA THR A 68 -4.08 18.38 -10.63
C THR A 68 -3.02 18.00 -9.57
N GLY A 69 -2.06 17.14 -9.94
CA GLY A 69 -1.15 16.56 -8.96
C GLY A 69 -1.86 15.56 -8.05
N GLU A 70 -1.50 15.57 -6.77
CA GLU A 70 -2.09 14.68 -5.78
C GLU A 70 -3.26 15.36 -5.08
N VAL A 71 -4.41 14.70 -5.06
CA VAL A 71 -5.63 15.14 -4.37
C VAL A 71 -6.05 14.04 -3.42
N MET A 72 -6.37 14.40 -2.18
CA MET A 72 -6.84 13.48 -1.16
C MET A 72 -8.29 13.80 -0.78
N PHE A 73 -9.15 12.80 -0.86
CA PHE A 73 -10.49 12.82 -0.31
C PHE A 73 -10.47 12.12 1.04
N TYR A 74 -10.90 12.81 2.07
CA TYR A 74 -10.85 12.33 3.45
C TYR A 74 -12.19 12.52 4.13
N GLY A 75 -12.67 11.48 4.84
CA GLY A 75 -13.92 11.56 5.56
C GLY A 75 -14.24 10.29 6.33
N LYS A 76 -15.33 10.33 7.10
CA LYS A 76 -15.84 9.15 7.79
C LYS A 76 -16.47 8.20 6.77
N GLY A 77 -15.88 7.03 6.57
CA GLY A 77 -16.42 5.98 5.71
C GLY A 77 -17.23 4.94 6.48
N ALA A 78 -16.93 4.76 7.77
CA ALA A 78 -17.62 3.85 8.65
C ALA A 78 -18.47 4.60 9.67
N GLY A 79 -19.52 3.93 10.18
CA GLY A 79 -20.42 4.44 11.18
C GLY A 79 -21.87 4.54 10.65
N GLU A 80 -22.85 4.51 11.56
CA GLU A 80 -24.27 4.47 11.26
C GLU A 80 -24.71 5.71 10.45
N LEU A 81 -24.45 6.91 10.96
CA LEU A 81 -24.86 8.16 10.33
C LEU A 81 -24.15 8.44 8.98
N PRO A 82 -22.82 8.29 8.86
CA PRO A 82 -22.16 8.46 7.57
C PRO A 82 -22.67 7.51 6.49
N THR A 83 -22.91 6.25 6.84
CA THR A 83 -23.47 5.27 5.90
C THR A 83 -24.91 5.62 5.51
N ALA A 84 -25.75 5.98 6.47
CA ALA A 84 -27.12 6.40 6.19
C ALA A 84 -27.17 7.66 5.30
N SER A 85 -26.30 8.63 5.56
CA SER A 85 -26.19 9.85 4.75
C SER A 85 -25.81 9.55 3.30
N ALA A 86 -24.87 8.63 3.06
CA ALA A 86 -24.51 8.21 1.71
C ALA A 86 -25.67 7.53 0.98
N CYS A 87 -26.37 6.60 1.65
CA CYS A 87 -27.56 5.95 1.08
C CYS A 87 -28.66 6.95 0.70
N VAL A 88 -28.94 7.92 1.58
CA VAL A 88 -29.93 8.96 1.30
C VAL A 88 -29.50 9.84 0.12
N ALA A 89 -28.24 10.20 0.04
CA ALA A 89 -27.70 10.98 -1.07
C ALA A 89 -27.89 10.24 -2.42
N ASP A 90 -27.60 8.94 -2.46
CA ASP A 90 -27.79 8.11 -3.65
C ASP A 90 -29.27 8.00 -4.05
N VAL A 91 -30.17 7.85 -3.07
CA VAL A 91 -31.63 7.86 -3.32
C VAL A 91 -32.07 9.20 -3.90
N MET A 92 -31.62 10.31 -3.32
CA MET A 92 -31.93 11.66 -3.84
C MET A 92 -31.40 11.85 -5.26
N GLU A 93 -30.23 11.35 -5.57
CA GLU A 93 -29.67 11.39 -6.92
C GLU A 93 -30.47 10.56 -7.92
N CYS A 94 -30.98 9.40 -7.49
CA CYS A 94 -31.86 8.56 -8.32
C CYS A 94 -33.19 9.23 -8.64
N VAL A 95 -33.74 10.04 -7.75
CA VAL A 95 -35.04 10.75 -7.93
C VAL A 95 -34.90 11.99 -8.83
N GLN A 96 -33.71 12.55 -8.97
CA GLN A 96 -33.47 13.71 -9.84
C GLN A 96 -33.46 13.30 -11.31
N GLU A 97 -34.58 13.50 -12.03
CA GLU A 97 -34.81 12.98 -13.40
C GLU A 97 -33.91 13.54 -14.51
N ASN A 98 -33.12 14.59 -14.30
CA ASN A 98 -32.39 15.29 -15.37
C ASN A 98 -30.88 15.22 -15.28
N ARG A 99 -30.32 14.22 -14.61
CA ARG A 99 -28.85 14.08 -14.58
C ARG A 99 -28.36 13.16 -15.69
N PHE A 100 -27.48 13.69 -16.50
CA PHE A 100 -26.66 12.90 -17.41
C PHE A 100 -25.86 11.88 -16.60
N ARG A 101 -26.22 10.61 -16.74
CA ARG A 101 -25.42 9.49 -16.19
C ARG A 101 -24.59 8.96 -17.35
N PRO A 102 -23.26 9.05 -17.28
CA PRO A 102 -22.45 8.39 -18.28
C PRO A 102 -22.73 6.88 -18.23
N GLU A 103 -23.07 6.30 -19.37
CA GLU A 103 -23.17 4.85 -19.48
C GLU A 103 -21.80 4.23 -19.19
N ILE A 104 -21.72 3.50 -18.08
CA ILE A 104 -20.52 2.71 -17.76
C ILE A 104 -20.66 1.40 -18.55
N SER A 105 -19.91 1.29 -19.63
CA SER A 105 -19.79 0.04 -20.37
C SER A 105 -18.57 -0.75 -19.90
N TRP A 106 -18.77 -2.04 -19.70
CA TRP A 106 -17.65 -2.96 -19.46
C TRP A 106 -17.01 -3.34 -20.79
N SER A 107 -15.70 -3.13 -20.90
CA SER A 107 -14.95 -3.58 -22.07
C SER A 107 -14.57 -5.06 -21.89
N ALA A 108 -14.63 -5.81 -22.99
CA ALA A 108 -14.06 -7.16 -23.06
C ALA A 108 -12.53 -7.15 -23.22
N ASP A 109 -11.92 -5.96 -23.35
CA ASP A 109 -10.47 -5.81 -23.38
C ASP A 109 -9.87 -6.20 -22.03
N GLU A 110 -9.01 -7.20 -21.98
CA GLU A 110 -8.30 -7.67 -20.79
C GLU A 110 -7.32 -6.61 -20.23
N GLY A 111 -7.14 -5.49 -20.93
CA GLY A 111 -6.65 -4.22 -20.39
C GLY A 111 -5.19 -4.16 -19.99
N GLY A 112 -4.34 -5.10 -20.43
CA GLY A 112 -2.89 -5.05 -20.14
C GLY A 112 -2.58 -5.06 -18.64
N PHE A 113 -3.35 -5.81 -17.83
CA PHE A 113 -3.04 -6.01 -16.44
C PHE A 113 -1.74 -6.80 -16.26
N VAL A 114 -0.87 -6.29 -15.42
CA VAL A 114 0.41 -6.93 -15.06
C VAL A 114 0.44 -7.26 -13.58
N SER A 115 1.25 -8.26 -13.24
CA SER A 115 1.42 -8.67 -11.85
C SER A 115 2.00 -7.52 -11.01
N PRO A 116 1.48 -7.25 -9.80
CA PRO A 116 2.09 -6.31 -8.87
C PRO A 116 3.50 -6.74 -8.42
N LEU A 117 3.90 -7.99 -8.68
CA LEU A 117 5.25 -8.48 -8.43
C LEU A 117 6.28 -7.95 -9.44
N GLU A 118 5.84 -7.41 -10.57
CA GLU A 118 6.73 -6.75 -11.54
C GLU A 118 7.08 -5.31 -11.15
N LEU A 119 6.33 -4.72 -10.22
CA LEU A 119 6.59 -3.36 -9.75
C LEU A 119 7.90 -3.31 -8.96
N LYS A 120 8.73 -2.33 -9.30
CA LYS A 120 9.88 -1.94 -8.48
C LYS A 120 9.42 -1.02 -7.36
N GLY A 121 9.98 -1.22 -6.18
CA GLY A 121 9.76 -0.39 -5.00
C GLY A 121 10.66 -0.84 -3.86
N ARG A 122 10.72 -0.03 -2.83
CA ARG A 122 11.46 -0.39 -1.62
C ARG A 122 10.62 -1.34 -0.77
N TRP A 123 11.32 -2.22 -0.04
CA TRP A 123 10.72 -3.23 0.80
C TRP A 123 11.34 -3.20 2.20
N TYR A 124 10.49 -3.21 3.19
CA TYR A 124 10.85 -3.48 4.57
C TYR A 124 10.90 -4.98 4.80
N PHE A 125 11.95 -5.42 5.48
CA PHE A 125 12.07 -6.79 5.96
C PHE A 125 12.46 -6.80 7.43
N ARG A 126 11.83 -7.68 8.21
CA ARG A 126 12.31 -8.12 9.51
C ARG A 126 12.67 -9.60 9.41
N ILE A 127 13.90 -9.94 9.78
CA ILE A 127 14.55 -11.23 9.50
C ILE A 127 15.11 -11.78 10.81
N ASP A 128 14.81 -13.05 11.14
CA ASP A 128 15.35 -13.74 12.32
C ASP A 128 16.78 -14.26 12.04
N ALA A 129 17.67 -13.35 11.78
CA ALA A 129 19.09 -13.63 11.57
C ALA A 129 19.93 -12.38 11.87
N PRO A 130 21.20 -12.54 12.28
CA PRO A 130 22.10 -11.42 12.51
C PRO A 130 22.49 -10.72 11.21
N ALA A 131 22.85 -9.44 11.31
CA ALA A 131 23.13 -8.57 10.17
C ALA A 131 24.22 -9.11 9.23
N GLU A 132 25.24 -9.78 9.78
CA GLU A 132 26.36 -10.35 9.00
C GLU A 132 25.90 -11.43 8.01
N GLN A 133 24.82 -12.14 8.32
CA GLN A 133 24.24 -13.15 7.43
C GLN A 133 23.28 -12.55 6.40
N VAL A 134 22.63 -11.44 6.75
CA VAL A 134 21.62 -10.80 5.92
C VAL A 134 22.23 -9.87 4.88
N GLN A 135 23.24 -9.09 5.26
CA GLN A 135 23.84 -8.04 4.43
C GLN A 135 24.36 -8.52 3.07
N PRO A 136 25.04 -9.68 2.96
CA PRO A 136 25.50 -10.18 1.66
C PRO A 136 24.38 -10.52 0.68
N LEU A 137 23.19 -10.84 1.20
CA LEU A 137 22.02 -11.23 0.41
C LEU A 137 21.08 -10.05 0.12
N ALA A 138 21.03 -9.07 1.02
CA ALA A 138 20.19 -7.87 0.89
C ALA A 138 20.82 -6.76 0.02
N GLY A 139 22.13 -6.87 -0.30
CA GLY A 139 22.82 -5.88 -1.12
C GLY A 139 22.91 -4.51 -0.45
N LYS A 140 22.62 -3.45 -1.22
CA LYS A 140 22.60 -2.07 -0.72
C LYS A 140 21.27 -1.76 -0.03
N ALA A 141 21.06 -2.31 1.15
CA ALA A 141 19.88 -2.02 1.96
C ALA A 141 20.23 -1.04 3.09
N ALA A 142 19.27 -0.18 3.45
CA ALA A 142 19.37 0.65 4.65
C ALA A 142 19.03 -0.20 5.88
N MET A 143 20.00 -0.46 6.73
CA MET A 143 19.81 -1.16 8.00
C MET A 143 19.13 -0.21 8.99
N LEU A 144 17.98 -0.62 9.53
CA LEU A 144 17.24 0.13 10.53
C LEU A 144 17.58 -0.33 11.96
N GLU A 145 17.60 -1.64 12.18
CA GLU A 145 17.93 -2.23 13.46
C GLU A 145 18.78 -3.48 13.25
N GLU A 146 19.78 -3.64 14.13
CA GLU A 146 20.66 -4.79 14.19
C GLU A 146 20.63 -5.36 15.61
N GLY A 147 20.31 -6.64 15.72
CA GLY A 147 20.21 -7.32 17.00
C GLY A 147 19.93 -8.80 16.80
N ARG A 148 19.02 -9.37 17.61
CA ARG A 148 18.52 -10.73 17.38
C ARG A 148 17.85 -10.84 16.02
N ASP A 149 16.98 -9.87 15.69
CA ASP A 149 16.38 -9.71 14.36
C ASP A 149 17.14 -8.61 13.63
N THR A 150 17.31 -8.76 12.34
CA THR A 150 17.78 -7.70 11.44
C THR A 150 16.59 -7.05 10.77
N VAL A 151 16.54 -5.71 10.81
CA VAL A 151 15.49 -4.92 10.15
C VAL A 151 16.12 -4.01 9.13
N LEU A 152 15.60 -4.05 7.91
CA LEU A 152 16.13 -3.26 6.80
C LEU A 152 15.07 -2.76 5.83
N ILE A 153 15.42 -1.74 5.06
CA ILE A 153 14.68 -1.31 3.86
C ILE A 153 15.62 -1.46 2.66
N THR A 154 15.15 -2.16 1.62
CA THR A 154 15.94 -2.39 0.41
C THR A 154 16.01 -1.15 -0.48
N GLU A 155 16.99 -1.09 -1.36
CA GLU A 155 16.87 -0.29 -2.59
C GLU A 155 15.67 -0.78 -3.42
N PRO A 156 15.22 -0.01 -4.44
CA PRO A 156 14.10 -0.42 -5.27
C PRO A 156 14.35 -1.74 -6.00
N ILE A 157 13.66 -2.80 -5.60
CA ILE A 157 13.65 -4.13 -6.21
C ILE A 157 12.23 -4.50 -6.63
N THR A 158 12.10 -5.48 -7.52
CA THR A 158 10.79 -6.02 -7.91
C THR A 158 10.19 -6.87 -6.79
N GLY A 159 8.88 -7.07 -6.82
CA GLY A 159 8.23 -8.00 -5.90
C GLY A 159 8.73 -9.44 -6.05
N GLN A 160 9.11 -9.85 -7.26
CA GLN A 160 9.72 -11.16 -7.52
C GLN A 160 11.07 -11.32 -6.82
N GLU A 161 11.93 -10.28 -6.86
CA GLU A 161 13.19 -10.25 -6.13
C GLU A 161 12.98 -10.26 -4.62
N ALA A 162 11.97 -9.54 -4.13
CA ALA A 162 11.59 -9.56 -2.72
C ALA A 162 11.11 -10.95 -2.26
N GLU A 163 10.33 -11.66 -3.07
CA GLU A 163 9.96 -13.06 -2.80
C GLU A 163 11.15 -14.01 -2.85
N ALA A 164 12.12 -13.76 -3.72
CA ALA A 164 13.34 -14.55 -3.78
C ALA A 164 14.22 -14.38 -2.52
N LEU A 165 14.23 -13.19 -1.93
CA LEU A 165 14.89 -12.95 -0.62
C LEU A 165 14.14 -13.68 0.50
N GLU A 166 12.81 -13.62 0.53
CA GLU A 166 11.98 -14.32 1.53
C GLU A 166 12.21 -15.85 1.52
N LYS A 167 12.53 -16.43 0.36
CA LYS A 167 12.87 -17.85 0.25
C LYS A 167 14.26 -18.22 0.75
N LYS A 168 15.17 -17.25 0.80
CA LYS A 168 16.59 -17.47 1.19
C LYS A 168 16.87 -17.13 2.64
N LEU A 169 16.02 -16.34 3.28
CA LEU A 169 16.18 -15.79 4.61
C LEU A 169 14.98 -16.13 5.49
N PRO A 170 15.16 -16.29 6.81
CA PRO A 170 14.07 -16.52 7.74
C PRO A 170 13.28 -15.23 8.00
N VAL A 171 12.51 -14.78 7.00
CA VAL A 171 11.75 -13.55 7.04
C VAL A 171 10.54 -13.69 7.96
N LEU A 172 10.47 -12.83 8.97
CA LEU A 172 9.36 -12.72 9.92
C LEU A 172 8.24 -11.79 9.41
N ALA A 173 8.63 -10.66 8.80
CA ALA A 173 7.70 -9.72 8.19
C ALA A 173 8.28 -9.09 6.93
N ARG A 174 7.42 -8.85 5.94
CA ARG A 174 7.73 -8.15 4.69
C ARG A 174 6.62 -7.14 4.39
N LEU A 175 7.00 -5.89 4.11
CA LEU A 175 6.07 -4.82 3.76
C LEU A 175 6.59 -4.05 2.55
N ARG A 176 5.68 -3.50 1.76
CA ARG A 176 6.03 -2.49 0.76
C ARG A 176 6.26 -1.15 1.44
N VAL A 177 7.20 -0.37 0.96
CA VAL A 177 7.37 1.02 1.38
C VAL A 177 6.63 1.91 0.37
N LEU A 178 5.86 2.87 0.87
CA LEU A 178 5.23 3.89 0.03
C LEU A 178 6.25 4.99 -0.28
N ASP A 179 6.55 5.16 -1.56
CA ASP A 179 7.41 6.23 -2.09
C ASP A 179 6.56 7.36 -2.68
#